data_0ee0a5ea8034280f78968ae9ce040eb0
#
_entry.id   0ee0a5ea8034280f78968ae9ce040eb0
#
_cell.length_a   1.000
_cell.length_b   1.000
_cell.length_c   1.000
_cell.angle_alpha   90.00
_cell.angle_beta   90.00
_cell.angle_gamma   90.00
#
_symmetry.space_group_name_H-M   'P 1'
#
loop_
_entity.id
_entity.type
_entity.pdbx_description
1 polymer ?
#
loop_
_entity_poly.entity_id
_entity_poly.type
_entity_poly.pdbx_seq_one_letter_code
_entity_poly.pdbx_strand_id
1 'polypeptide(L)'
;LRLETLVAMTGLNIPNEAVRRYISSAIHVIIHISRLVDGSRKIVSFQEITGMEGNTVTMQEIFAFEQTGIDDAGRVKGRFVMRGFLPKFMDRFAALGVPIPYNIFDANKTFEI
;
A
#
# COMPACT_ATOMS: atom_id res chain seq x y z
N LEU A 1 2.67 12.52 6.25
CA LEU A 1 3.28 11.41 5.52
C LEU A 1 4.76 11.28 5.91
N ARG A 2 5.18 10.07 6.27
CA ARG A 2 6.55 9.83 6.77
C ARG A 2 7.65 10.22 5.76
N LEU A 3 7.37 10.08 4.47
CA LEU A 3 8.30 10.46 3.42
C LEU A 3 8.65 11.95 3.48
N GLU A 4 7.70 12.80 3.79
CA GLU A 4 7.95 14.24 3.98
C GLU A 4 8.92 14.50 5.13
N THR A 5 8.74 13.77 6.22
CA THR A 5 9.62 13.86 7.39
C THR A 5 11.04 13.41 7.04
N LEU A 6 11.20 12.33 6.29
CA LEU A 6 12.49 11.83 5.86
C LEU A 6 13.21 12.84 4.96
N VAL A 7 12.49 13.47 4.04
CA VAL A 7 13.06 14.54 3.20
C VAL A 7 13.50 15.73 4.05
N ALA A 8 12.69 16.14 5.03
CA ALA A 8 13.04 17.24 5.93
C ALA A 8 14.32 16.94 6.73
N MET A 9 14.54 15.69 7.10
CA MET A 9 15.73 15.25 7.83
C MET A 9 17.03 15.33 7.03
N THR A 10 16.95 15.42 5.70
CA THR A 10 18.14 15.55 4.84
C THR A 10 18.77 16.94 4.87
N GLY A 11 18.09 17.91 5.49
CA GLY A 11 18.54 19.30 5.50
C GLY A 11 18.25 20.07 4.21
N LEU A 12 17.60 19.47 3.24
CA LEU A 12 17.18 20.15 2.03
C LEU A 12 16.03 21.11 2.35
N ASN A 13 16.15 22.35 1.90
CA ASN A 13 15.14 23.38 2.14
C ASN A 13 14.08 23.35 1.04
N ILE A 14 13.27 22.27 1.01
CA ILE A 14 12.19 22.08 0.05
C ILE A 14 10.86 22.28 0.77
N PRO A 15 9.96 23.15 0.27
CA PRO A 15 8.64 23.30 0.86
C PRO A 15 7.89 21.97 0.87
N ASN A 16 7.17 21.68 1.97
CA ASN A 16 6.41 20.43 2.12
C ASN A 16 5.40 20.23 0.98
N GLU A 17 4.79 21.30 0.51
CA GLU A 17 3.86 21.26 -0.61
C GLU A 17 4.53 20.72 -1.88
N ALA A 18 5.75 21.16 -2.18
CA ALA A 18 6.51 20.67 -3.33
C ALA A 18 6.88 19.19 -3.16
N VAL A 19 7.27 18.77 -1.95
CA VAL A 19 7.57 17.38 -1.63
C VAL A 19 6.34 16.50 -1.88
N ARG A 20 5.16 16.92 -1.43
CA ARG A 20 3.91 16.18 -1.66
C ARG A 20 3.59 16.01 -3.13
N ARG A 21 3.81 17.05 -3.94
CA ARG A 21 3.60 16.99 -5.39
C ARG A 21 4.56 16.01 -6.05
N TYR A 22 5.83 16.00 -5.64
CA TYR A 22 6.80 15.03 -6.15
C TYR A 22 6.43 13.61 -5.77
N ILE A 23 5.99 13.37 -4.53
CA ILE A 23 5.54 12.07 -4.08
C ILE A 23 4.35 11.61 -4.95
N SER A 24 3.37 12.45 -5.12
CA SER A 24 2.16 12.14 -5.88
C SER A 24 2.46 11.82 -7.35
N SER A 25 3.46 12.46 -7.94
CA SER A 25 3.80 12.25 -9.35
C SER A 25 4.78 11.10 -9.59
N ALA A 26 5.64 10.81 -8.63
CA ALA A 26 6.73 9.85 -8.80
C ALA A 26 6.45 8.47 -8.19
N ILE A 27 5.66 8.41 -7.13
CA ILE A 27 5.38 7.17 -6.41
C ILE A 27 3.96 6.72 -6.75
N HIS A 28 3.82 5.46 -7.13
CA HIS A 28 2.52 4.88 -7.48
C HIS A 28 1.94 4.02 -6.36
N VAL A 29 2.81 3.36 -5.60
CA VAL A 29 2.42 2.35 -4.61
C VAL A 29 3.24 2.53 -3.35
N ILE A 30 2.59 2.37 -2.20
CA ILE A 30 3.24 2.31 -0.90
C ILE A 30 2.95 0.96 -0.28
N ILE A 31 4.00 0.21 0.01
CA ILE A 31 3.93 -1.10 0.67
C ILE A 31 4.44 -0.94 2.09
N HIS A 32 3.58 -1.19 3.06
CA HIS A 32 3.96 -1.12 4.46
C HIS A 32 4.27 -2.52 4.98
N ILE A 33 5.49 -2.69 5.46
CA ILE A 33 5.97 -3.94 6.06
C ILE A 33 6.11 -3.72 7.56
N SER A 34 5.61 -4.67 8.33
CA SER A 34 5.69 -4.60 9.79
C SER A 34 6.21 -5.91 10.36
N ARG A 35 6.89 -5.80 11.49
CA ARG A 35 7.29 -6.95 12.29
C ARG A 35 6.16 -7.30 13.24
N LEU A 36 5.69 -8.54 13.18
CA LEU A 36 4.60 -9.02 14.00
C LEU A 36 5.11 -9.59 15.34
N VAL A 37 4.18 -9.93 16.22
CA VAL A 37 4.49 -10.40 17.58
C VAL A 37 5.31 -11.69 17.60
N ASP A 38 5.22 -12.52 16.57
CA ASP A 38 6.00 -13.75 16.42
C ASP A 38 7.41 -13.52 15.86
N GLY A 39 7.77 -12.26 15.60
CA GLY A 39 9.05 -11.87 15.00
C GLY A 39 9.09 -11.92 13.48
N SER A 40 8.06 -12.44 12.82
CA SER A 40 8.00 -12.45 11.36
C SER A 40 7.71 -11.06 10.81
N ARG A 41 8.20 -10.80 9.61
CA ARG A 41 7.91 -9.56 8.88
C ARG A 41 6.95 -9.87 7.76
N LYS A 42 5.87 -9.08 7.69
CA LYS A 42 4.84 -9.25 6.67
C LYS A 42 4.44 -7.92 6.09
N ILE A 43 3.99 -7.96 4.84
CA ILE A 43 3.29 -6.83 4.24
C ILE A 43 1.96 -6.70 4.97
N VAL A 44 1.72 -5.55 5.60
CA VAL A 44 0.48 -5.31 6.35
C VAL A 44 -0.48 -4.40 5.60
N SER A 45 0.00 -3.61 4.65
CA SER A 45 -0.84 -2.73 3.86
C SER A 45 -0.23 -2.50 2.48
N PHE A 46 -1.08 -2.44 1.48
CA PHE A 46 -0.71 -2.11 0.10
C PHE A 46 -1.64 -0.99 -0.35
N GLN A 47 -1.06 0.18 -0.61
CA GLN A 47 -1.80 1.38 -0.97
C GLN A 47 -1.35 1.90 -2.31
N GLU A 48 -2.29 2.43 -3.08
CA GLU A 48 -2.01 3.13 -4.33
C GLU A 48 -2.18 4.63 -4.10
N ILE A 49 -1.21 5.43 -4.55
CA ILE A 49 -1.35 6.88 -4.56
C ILE A 49 -2.23 7.25 -5.76
N THR A 50 -3.34 7.94 -5.47
CA THR A 50 -4.34 8.30 -6.48
C THR A 50 -4.19 9.72 -6.99
N GLY A 51 -3.41 10.55 -6.33
CA GLY A 51 -3.16 11.92 -6.74
C GLY A 51 -3.04 12.87 -5.58
N MET A 52 -3.48 14.09 -5.81
CA MET A 52 -3.55 15.12 -4.76
C MET A 52 -4.93 15.77 -4.78
N GLU A 53 -5.39 16.12 -3.58
CA GLU A 53 -6.55 16.96 -3.39
C GLU A 53 -6.11 18.18 -2.59
N GLY A 54 -6.01 19.33 -3.27
CA GLY A 54 -5.36 20.50 -2.71
C GLY A 54 -3.89 20.20 -2.40
N ASN A 55 -3.49 20.31 -1.14
CA ASN A 55 -2.14 20.02 -0.67
C ASN A 55 -2.00 18.64 -0.03
N THR A 56 -3.03 17.81 -0.11
CA THR A 56 -3.06 16.48 0.50
C THR A 56 -2.83 15.39 -0.55
N VAL A 57 -1.87 14.51 -0.30
CA VAL A 57 -1.68 13.30 -1.11
C VAL A 57 -2.84 12.34 -0.79
N THR A 58 -3.56 11.94 -1.82
CA THR A 58 -4.66 10.99 -1.67
C THR A 58 -4.19 9.58 -1.99
N MET A 59 -4.61 8.63 -1.17
CA MET A 59 -4.25 7.23 -1.28
C MET A 59 -5.46 6.35 -1.11
N GLN A 60 -5.38 5.15 -1.68
CA GLN A 60 -6.42 4.16 -1.60
C GLN A 60 -5.80 2.83 -1.22
N GLU A 61 -6.25 2.25 -0.11
CA GLU A 61 -5.79 0.93 0.29
C GLU A 61 -6.39 -0.14 -0.60
N ILE A 62 -5.54 -0.92 -1.25
CA ILE A 62 -5.95 -2.01 -2.12
C ILE A 62 -6.20 -3.27 -1.32
N PHE A 63 -5.25 -3.62 -0.45
CA PHE A 63 -5.43 -4.72 0.49
C PHE A 63 -4.66 -4.47 1.78
N ALA A 64 -5.07 -5.17 2.84
CA ALA A 64 -4.41 -5.15 4.13
C ALA A 64 -4.31 -6.56 4.70
N PHE A 65 -3.35 -6.75 5.59
CA PHE A 65 -3.22 -7.98 6.38
C PHE A 65 -4.16 -7.90 7.58
N GLU A 66 -4.93 -8.96 7.78
CA GLU A 66 -5.80 -9.14 8.94
C GLU A 66 -5.32 -10.34 9.73
N GLN A 67 -4.85 -10.09 10.96
CA GLN A 67 -4.45 -11.17 11.85
C GLN A 67 -5.70 -11.87 12.38
N THR A 68 -5.78 -13.19 12.18
CA THR A 68 -6.92 -13.99 12.64
C THR A 68 -6.63 -14.77 13.90
N GLY A 69 -5.37 -14.90 14.28
CA GLY A 69 -4.98 -15.60 15.48
C GLY A 69 -3.52 -15.95 15.54
N ILE A 70 -3.16 -16.79 16.48
CA ILE A 70 -1.83 -17.34 16.65
C ILE A 70 -1.98 -18.85 16.75
N ASP A 71 -1.16 -19.61 16.00
CA ASP A 71 -1.24 -21.05 16.01
C ASP A 71 -0.56 -21.66 17.25
N ASP A 72 -0.62 -22.99 17.38
CA ASP A 72 -0.07 -23.71 18.54
C ASP A 72 1.46 -23.58 18.63
N ALA A 73 2.14 -23.25 17.52
CA ALA A 73 3.57 -23.01 17.48
C ALA A 73 3.93 -21.55 17.79
N GLY A 74 2.97 -20.70 18.10
CA GLY A 74 3.18 -19.28 18.37
C GLY A 74 3.34 -18.42 17.14
N ARG A 75 3.01 -18.93 15.94
CA ARG A 75 3.11 -18.17 14.70
C ARG A 75 1.82 -17.39 14.44
N VAL A 76 1.98 -16.19 13.93
CA VAL A 76 0.84 -15.38 13.54
C VAL A 76 0.15 -16.01 12.33
N LYS A 77 -1.17 -16.19 12.45
CA LYS A 77 -2.06 -16.57 11.35
C LYS A 77 -2.84 -15.36 10.88
N GLY A 78 -3.04 -15.29 9.59
CA GLY A 78 -3.81 -14.20 9.04
C GLY A 78 -4.11 -14.39 7.57
N ARG A 79 -4.69 -13.35 7.00
CA ARG A 79 -5.09 -13.33 5.60
C ARG A 79 -4.96 -11.93 5.05
N PHE A 80 -4.79 -11.82 3.74
CA PHE A 80 -4.92 -10.56 3.04
C PHE A 80 -6.39 -10.35 2.67
N VAL A 81 -6.90 -9.17 2.98
CA VAL A 81 -8.28 -8.79 2.69
C VAL A 81 -8.27 -7.68 1.67
N MET A 82 -8.93 -7.90 0.53
CA MET A 82 -9.09 -6.90 -0.51
C MET A 82 -10.17 -5.89 -0.12
N ARG A 83 -9.92 -4.61 -0.42
CA ARG A 83 -10.85 -3.52 -0.07
C ARG A 83 -11.92 -3.28 -1.12
N GLY A 84 -11.85 -3.95 -2.28
CA GLY A 84 -12.85 -3.81 -3.33
C GLY A 84 -12.56 -2.69 -4.33
N PHE A 85 -11.37 -2.12 -4.29
CA PHE A 85 -10.96 -1.08 -5.23
C PHE A 85 -10.11 -1.66 -6.34
N LEU A 86 -10.45 -1.32 -7.58
CA LEU A 86 -9.61 -1.67 -8.72
C LEU A 86 -8.48 -0.64 -8.82
N PRO A 87 -7.21 -1.09 -8.73
CA PRO A 87 -6.08 -0.16 -8.81
C PRO A 87 -6.01 0.52 -10.17
N LYS A 88 -5.63 1.79 -10.19
CA LYS A 88 -5.43 2.54 -11.43
C LYS A 88 -4.29 1.97 -12.27
N PHE A 89 -3.28 1.35 -11.63
CA PHE A 89 -2.17 0.75 -12.37
C PHE A 89 -2.60 -0.41 -13.26
N MET A 90 -3.80 -0.94 -13.10
CA MET A 90 -4.33 -1.99 -13.98
C MET A 90 -4.46 -1.51 -15.43
N ASP A 91 -4.70 -0.22 -15.64
CA ASP A 91 -4.72 0.36 -16.98
C ASP A 91 -3.36 0.25 -17.66
N ARG A 92 -2.28 0.43 -16.89
CA ARG A 92 -0.90 0.30 -17.40
C ARG A 92 -0.59 -1.15 -17.78
N PHE A 93 -1.02 -2.10 -16.99
CA PHE A 93 -0.85 -3.51 -17.31
C PHE A 93 -1.61 -3.89 -18.58
N ALA A 94 -2.83 -3.42 -18.71
CA ALA A 94 -3.62 -3.65 -19.93
C ALA A 94 -2.93 -3.06 -21.17
N ALA A 95 -2.41 -1.84 -21.07
CA ALA A 95 -1.69 -1.20 -22.14
C ALA A 95 -0.40 -1.93 -22.54
N LEU A 96 0.24 -2.60 -21.57
CA LEU A 96 1.47 -3.37 -21.80
C LEU A 96 1.18 -4.83 -22.19
N GLY A 97 -0.08 -5.21 -22.28
CA GLY A 97 -0.47 -6.57 -22.63
C GLY A 97 -0.25 -7.59 -21.51
N VAL A 98 -0.18 -7.15 -20.26
CA VAL A 98 -0.02 -8.03 -19.10
C VAL A 98 -1.39 -8.43 -18.58
N PRO A 99 -1.79 -9.71 -18.70
CA PRO A 99 -3.12 -10.13 -18.26
C PRO A 99 -3.13 -10.37 -16.76
N ILE A 100 -3.90 -9.57 -16.02
CA ILE A 100 -4.16 -9.78 -14.59
C ILE A 100 -5.68 -9.87 -14.42
N PRO A 101 -6.21 -10.93 -13.80
CA PRO A 101 -7.63 -11.02 -13.52
C PRO A 101 -8.09 -9.89 -12.62
N TYR A 102 -9.11 -9.14 -13.03
CA TYR A 102 -9.61 -8.01 -12.25
C TYR A 102 -10.30 -8.45 -10.97
N ASN A 103 -10.87 -9.65 -10.96
CA ASN A 103 -11.65 -10.15 -9.82
C ASN A 103 -10.78 -10.46 -8.59
N ILE A 104 -9.45 -10.47 -8.70
CA ILE A 104 -8.60 -10.65 -7.51
C ILE A 104 -8.72 -9.48 -6.53
N PHE A 105 -9.19 -8.32 -6.99
CA PHE A 105 -9.36 -7.11 -6.17
C PHE A 105 -10.76 -6.99 -5.56
N ASP A 106 -11.64 -7.95 -5.81
CA ASP A 106 -12.99 -7.91 -5.28
C ASP A 106 -12.99 -7.97 -3.75
N ALA A 107 -13.88 -7.20 -3.11
CA ALA A 107 -13.94 -7.08 -1.65
C ALA A 107 -14.20 -8.41 -0.93
N ASN A 108 -14.76 -9.39 -1.62
CA ASN A 108 -15.01 -10.71 -1.04
C ASN A 108 -13.83 -11.68 -1.16
N LYS A 109 -12.73 -11.24 -1.79
CA LYS A 109 -11.54 -12.07 -1.92
C LYS A 109 -10.66 -11.96 -0.69
N THR A 110 -10.19 -13.12 -0.23
CA THR A 110 -9.19 -13.21 0.83
C THR A 110 -8.12 -14.22 0.42
N PHE A 111 -6.91 -14.00 0.90
CA PHE A 111 -5.77 -14.87 0.62
C PHE A 111 -5.13 -15.25 1.94
N GLU A 112 -5.23 -16.52 2.30
CA GLU A 112 -4.64 -17.07 3.53
C GLU A 112 -3.13 -17.19 3.40
N ILE A 113 -2.47 -17.03 4.53
CA ILE A 113 -1.02 -17.25 4.61
C ILE A 113 -0.65 -18.05 5.86
#